data_c04a5ef93f161ca9d7bfb9f6541185ef
#
_entry.id   c04a5ef93f161ca9d7bfb9f6541185ef
#
_cell.length_a   1.000
_cell.length_b   1.000
_cell.length_c   1.000
_cell.angle_alpha   90.00
_cell.angle_beta   90.00
_cell.angle_gamma   90.00
#
_symmetry.space_group_name_H-M   'P 1'
#
loop_
_entity.id
_entity.type
_entity.pdbx_description
1 polymer ?
#
loop_
_entity_poly.entity_id
_entity_poly.type
_entity_poly.pdbx_seq_one_letter_code
_entity_poly.pdbx_strand_id
1 'polypeptide(L)'
;MIKCNVTICGTICRDASVRTGKDGNEFVSFPLQVSVPGKDGNGGSLEISISKDGGQDEANGFKYGSRAKVAGTLFLKRRGEKLYFNLSADSVSLSDVGNMDSFKGQMVFRGKTGQHIEERKDKSGKPYQMFSAFSAEKVNDGFEYQWVRFFCFGKEKEEWLQPGVKVDVKGEMSLSLYDGKPDISCRVEELCQYVPDAGNDNR
;
A
#
# COMPACT_ATOMS: atom_id res chain seq x y z
N MET A 1 4.95 -9.85 -5.44
CA MET A 1 3.95 -8.94 -6.09
C MET A 1 3.06 -8.35 -4.99
N ILE A 2 2.88 -7.04 -5.01
CA ILE A 2 1.95 -6.33 -4.12
C ILE A 2 1.02 -5.50 -5.00
N LYS A 3 -0.29 -5.66 -4.81
CA LYS A 3 -1.33 -4.85 -5.46
C LYS A 3 -2.30 -4.36 -4.39
N CYS A 4 -2.53 -3.06 -4.33
CA CYS A 4 -3.40 -2.44 -3.34
C CYS A 4 -4.46 -1.60 -4.04
N ASN A 5 -5.73 -1.93 -3.83
CA ASN A 5 -6.83 -1.08 -4.25
C ASN A 5 -7.23 -0.21 -3.05
N VAL A 6 -7.17 1.10 -3.21
CA VAL A 6 -7.30 2.03 -2.09
C VAL A 6 -8.31 3.14 -2.37
N THR A 7 -8.89 3.66 -1.29
CA THR A 7 -9.62 4.92 -1.27
C THR A 7 -8.99 5.80 -0.21
N ILE A 8 -8.57 7.00 -0.60
CA ILE A 8 -7.81 7.92 0.24
C ILE A 8 -8.48 9.28 0.24
N CYS A 9 -8.66 9.87 1.42
CA CYS A 9 -9.03 11.27 1.57
C CYS A 9 -7.87 12.05 2.15
N GLY A 10 -7.53 13.17 1.52
CA GLY A 10 -6.39 14.00 1.93
C GLY A 10 -6.48 15.41 1.35
N THR A 11 -5.38 16.14 1.44
CA THR A 11 -5.27 17.52 0.95
C THR A 11 -4.24 17.58 -0.20
N ILE A 12 -4.61 18.21 -1.30
CA ILE A 12 -3.68 18.46 -2.42
C ILE A 12 -2.63 19.45 -1.94
N CYS A 13 -1.35 19.05 -1.94
CA CYS A 13 -0.28 19.87 -1.37
C CYS A 13 0.54 20.65 -2.43
N ARG A 14 0.21 20.51 -3.70
CA ARG A 14 0.68 21.34 -4.84
C ARG A 14 -0.34 21.27 -5.97
N ASP A 15 -0.45 22.33 -6.76
CA ASP A 15 -1.31 22.35 -7.95
C ASP A 15 -0.97 21.18 -8.89
N ALA A 16 -2.00 20.65 -9.54
CA ALA A 16 -1.82 19.60 -10.54
C ALA A 16 -1.11 20.13 -11.78
N SER A 17 -0.39 19.24 -12.41
CA SER A 17 0.28 19.49 -13.70
C SER A 17 -0.02 18.35 -14.67
N VAL A 18 -0.08 18.69 -15.95
CA VAL A 18 -0.13 17.70 -17.04
C VAL A 18 1.26 17.19 -17.30
N ARG A 19 1.38 15.89 -17.49
CA ARG A 19 2.62 15.19 -17.84
C ARG A 19 2.35 14.26 -19.02
N THR A 20 3.38 13.98 -19.78
CA THR A 20 3.33 13.02 -20.89
C THR A 20 3.99 11.71 -20.47
N GLY A 21 3.29 10.61 -20.62
CA GLY A 21 3.81 9.28 -20.40
C GLY A 21 4.80 8.83 -21.48
N LYS A 22 5.45 7.69 -21.25
CA LYS A 22 6.36 7.10 -22.24
C LYS A 22 5.66 6.67 -23.53
N ASP A 23 4.38 6.42 -23.46
CA ASP A 23 3.47 6.06 -24.56
C ASP A 23 2.92 7.27 -25.32
N GLY A 24 3.32 8.50 -24.94
CA GLY A 24 2.86 9.74 -25.52
C GLY A 24 1.52 10.24 -24.98
N ASN A 25 0.84 9.49 -24.12
CA ASN A 25 -0.43 9.90 -23.55
C ASN A 25 -0.24 10.92 -22.42
N GLU A 26 -1.13 11.90 -22.36
CA GLU A 26 -1.15 12.88 -21.29
C GLU A 26 -1.87 12.34 -20.06
N PHE A 27 -1.38 12.71 -18.90
CA PHE A 27 -2.01 12.44 -17.61
C PHE A 27 -1.83 13.61 -16.65
N VAL A 28 -2.80 13.79 -15.79
CA VAL A 28 -2.75 14.76 -14.70
C VAL A 28 -2.01 14.15 -13.52
N SER A 29 -1.09 14.92 -12.93
CA SER A 29 -0.35 14.47 -11.73
C SER A 29 -0.36 15.55 -10.66
N PHE A 30 -0.68 15.15 -9.42
CA PHE A 30 -0.61 15.99 -8.23
C PHE A 30 -0.27 15.18 -6.99
N PRO A 31 0.38 15.77 -5.98
CA PRO A 31 0.63 15.12 -4.71
C PRO A 31 -0.53 15.36 -3.74
N LEU A 32 -0.94 14.28 -3.07
CA LEU A 32 -1.94 14.26 -2.02
C LEU A 32 -1.24 14.00 -0.68
N GLN A 33 -1.41 14.90 0.29
CA GLN A 33 -0.94 14.71 1.66
C GLN A 33 -2.03 14.05 2.49
N VAL A 34 -1.66 13.00 3.22
CA VAL A 34 -2.57 12.23 4.07
C VAL A 34 -1.95 12.05 5.44
N SER A 35 -2.69 12.40 6.47
CA SER A 35 -2.29 12.16 7.86
C SER A 35 -2.42 10.67 8.19
N VAL A 36 -1.40 10.11 8.80
CA VAL A 36 -1.37 8.71 9.22
C VAL A 36 -0.97 8.60 10.69
N PRO A 37 -1.48 7.59 11.42
CA PRO A 37 -1.13 7.40 12.82
C PRO A 37 0.33 6.97 12.97
N GLY A 38 0.97 7.41 14.04
CA GLY A 38 2.27 6.90 14.49
C GLY A 38 2.10 5.81 15.52
N LYS A 39 2.95 4.79 15.48
CA LYS A 39 2.94 3.69 16.46
C LYS A 39 3.47 4.10 17.82
N ASP A 40 4.24 5.16 17.87
CA ASP A 40 4.79 5.81 19.05
C ASP A 40 3.86 6.86 19.66
N GLY A 41 2.65 7.01 19.12
CA GLY A 41 1.67 8.03 19.50
C GLY A 41 1.85 9.36 18.76
N ASN A 42 2.94 9.57 18.04
CA ASN A 42 3.18 10.74 17.22
C ASN A 42 2.75 10.44 15.78
N GLY A 43 1.59 10.94 15.37
CA GLY A 43 1.14 10.88 13.99
C GLY A 43 2.02 11.72 13.07
N GLY A 44 1.88 11.52 11.78
CA GLY A 44 2.57 12.32 10.75
C GLY A 44 1.80 12.30 9.45
N SER A 45 2.42 12.77 8.40
CA SER A 45 1.81 12.78 7.07
C SER A 45 2.66 12.05 6.04
N LEU A 46 1.98 11.44 5.07
CA LEU A 46 2.59 10.85 3.89
C LEU A 46 2.15 11.62 2.64
N GLU A 47 3.08 11.83 1.73
CA GLU A 47 2.78 12.34 0.38
C GLU A 47 2.57 11.14 -0.55
N ILE A 48 1.42 11.13 -1.23
CA ILE A 48 1.05 10.12 -2.22
C ILE A 48 0.97 10.82 -3.56
N SER A 49 1.76 10.36 -4.54
CA SER A 49 1.73 10.89 -5.90
C SER A 49 0.54 10.31 -6.63
N ILE A 50 -0.40 11.16 -7.04
CA ILE A 50 -1.59 10.77 -7.79
C ILE A 50 -1.30 10.97 -9.28
N SER A 51 -1.71 9.99 -10.08
CA SER A 51 -1.79 10.09 -11.55
C SER A 51 -3.18 9.70 -12.01
N LYS A 52 -3.76 10.46 -12.92
CA LYS A 52 -5.08 10.24 -13.51
C LYS A 52 -5.04 10.60 -14.99
N ASP A 53 -5.64 9.78 -15.82
CA ASP A 53 -5.81 10.14 -17.25
C ASP A 53 -6.58 11.46 -17.35
N GLY A 54 -6.13 12.35 -18.22
CA GLY A 54 -6.73 13.65 -18.45
C GLY A 54 -5.72 14.71 -18.87
N GLY A 55 -6.23 15.85 -19.27
CA GLY A 55 -5.46 16.99 -19.80
C GLY A 55 -5.55 18.24 -18.92
N GLN A 56 -5.26 19.38 -19.54
CA GLN A 56 -5.14 20.67 -18.84
C GLN A 56 -6.44 21.12 -18.15
N ASP A 57 -7.58 20.84 -18.75
CA ASP A 57 -8.88 21.23 -18.16
C ASP A 57 -9.14 20.53 -16.84
N GLU A 58 -8.82 19.23 -16.73
CA GLU A 58 -8.91 18.49 -15.47
C GLU A 58 -7.86 18.95 -14.46
N ALA A 59 -6.63 19.20 -14.90
CA ALA A 59 -5.56 19.68 -14.03
C ALA A 59 -5.93 21.01 -13.37
N ASN A 60 -6.63 21.89 -14.08
CA ASN A 60 -7.10 23.17 -13.55
C ASN A 60 -8.06 23.04 -12.36
N GLY A 61 -8.75 21.90 -12.24
CA GLY A 61 -9.64 21.59 -11.11
C GLY A 61 -8.91 21.18 -9.82
N PHE A 62 -7.68 20.69 -9.90
CA PHE A 62 -6.95 20.14 -8.74
C PHE A 62 -5.93 21.15 -8.20
N LYS A 63 -6.38 22.00 -7.26
CA LYS A 63 -5.61 23.11 -6.71
C LYS A 63 -5.05 22.82 -5.32
N TYR A 64 -3.92 23.43 -5.03
CA TYR A 64 -3.33 23.45 -3.69
C TYR A 64 -4.35 23.78 -2.61
N GLY A 65 -4.33 23.05 -1.51
CA GLY A 65 -5.23 23.23 -0.37
C GLY A 65 -6.61 22.59 -0.53
N SER A 66 -6.98 22.12 -1.74
CA SER A 66 -8.25 21.43 -1.96
C SER A 66 -8.24 20.06 -1.30
N ARG A 67 -9.37 19.69 -0.70
CA ARG A 67 -9.60 18.33 -0.21
C ARG A 67 -9.99 17.44 -1.38
N ALA A 68 -9.44 16.24 -1.41
CA ALA A 68 -9.76 15.27 -2.45
C ALA A 68 -9.95 13.87 -1.88
N LYS A 69 -10.92 13.15 -2.44
CA LYS A 69 -11.11 11.71 -2.27
C LYS A 69 -10.70 11.03 -3.56
N VAL A 70 -9.72 10.15 -3.46
CA VAL A 70 -9.12 9.45 -4.59
C VAL A 70 -9.27 7.96 -4.40
N ALA A 71 -9.80 7.27 -5.41
CA ALA A 71 -9.84 5.80 -5.44
C ALA A 71 -9.05 5.28 -6.65
N GLY A 72 -8.34 4.17 -6.45
CA GLY A 72 -7.52 3.59 -7.50
C GLY A 72 -6.53 2.54 -7.00
N THR A 73 -5.55 2.24 -7.83
CA THR A 73 -4.50 1.26 -7.53
C THR A 73 -3.24 1.96 -7.02
N LEU A 74 -2.83 1.60 -5.80
CA LEU A 74 -1.62 2.11 -5.16
C LEU A 74 -0.44 1.18 -5.46
N PHE A 75 0.63 1.74 -5.95
CA PHE A 75 1.92 1.10 -6.18
C PHE A 75 2.94 1.58 -5.16
N LEU A 76 3.63 0.63 -4.55
CA LEU A 76 4.73 0.87 -3.62
C LEU A 76 6.03 0.75 -4.38
N LYS A 77 6.83 1.80 -4.40
CA LYS A 77 8.13 1.80 -5.07
C LYS A 77 9.22 2.21 -4.12
N ARG A 78 10.17 1.32 -3.90
CA ARG A 78 11.36 1.62 -3.10
C ARG A 78 12.48 2.16 -3.99
N ARG A 79 13.22 3.14 -3.51
CA ARG A 79 14.48 3.62 -4.12
C ARG A 79 15.45 3.90 -2.98
N GLY A 80 16.40 2.99 -2.81
CA GLY A 80 17.28 3.02 -1.65
C GLY A 80 16.46 2.88 -0.35
N GLU A 81 16.63 3.82 0.57
CA GLU A 81 15.88 3.82 1.84
C GLU A 81 14.48 4.44 1.74
N LYS A 82 14.17 5.17 0.68
CA LYS A 82 12.87 5.85 0.53
C LYS A 82 11.82 4.96 -0.10
N LEU A 83 10.64 4.96 0.50
CA LEU A 83 9.43 4.34 -0.03
C LEU A 83 8.53 5.43 -0.63
N TYR A 84 8.17 5.26 -1.90
CA TYR A 84 7.29 6.13 -2.66
C TYR A 84 5.94 5.47 -2.83
N PHE A 85 4.90 6.27 -2.68
CA PHE A 85 3.51 5.87 -2.87
C PHE A 85 3.00 6.53 -4.15
N ASN A 86 2.68 5.72 -5.16
CA ASN A 86 2.15 6.20 -6.43
C ASN A 86 0.77 5.58 -6.65
N LEU A 87 -0.25 6.41 -6.80
CA LEU A 87 -1.62 5.97 -6.99
C LEU A 87 -2.07 6.31 -8.40
N SER A 88 -2.39 5.27 -9.17
CA SER A 88 -3.12 5.42 -10.43
C SER A 88 -4.60 5.52 -10.09
N ALA A 89 -5.17 6.70 -10.28
CA ALA A 89 -6.52 7.02 -9.86
C ALA A 89 -7.54 6.59 -10.92
N ASP A 90 -8.50 5.77 -10.50
CA ASP A 90 -9.70 5.47 -11.28
C ASP A 90 -10.72 6.61 -11.17
N SER A 91 -10.76 7.25 -9.98
CA SER A 91 -11.64 8.39 -9.73
C SER A 91 -11.05 9.38 -8.72
N VAL A 92 -11.36 10.66 -8.93
CA VAL A 92 -11.04 11.77 -8.03
C VAL A 92 -12.30 12.59 -7.82
N SER A 93 -12.68 12.84 -6.57
CA SER A 93 -13.79 13.71 -6.18
C SER A 93 -13.28 14.82 -5.26
N LEU A 94 -13.73 16.05 -5.52
CA LEU A 94 -13.52 17.22 -4.67
C LEU A 94 -14.77 17.57 -3.85
N SER A 95 -15.93 16.98 -4.20
CA SER A 95 -17.17 17.11 -3.47
C SER A 95 -17.33 15.98 -2.45
N ASP A 96 -18.06 16.25 -1.38
CA ASP A 96 -18.39 15.27 -0.32
C ASP A 96 -17.15 14.60 0.32
N VAL A 97 -16.05 15.33 0.36
CA VAL A 97 -14.83 14.91 1.02
C VAL A 97 -14.88 15.38 2.46
N GLY A 98 -14.92 14.43 3.41
CA GLY A 98 -14.93 14.74 4.83
C GLY A 98 -13.69 15.55 5.26
N ASN A 99 -13.81 16.22 6.43
CA ASN A 99 -12.73 17.04 6.99
C ASN A 99 -11.54 16.21 7.53
N MET A 100 -11.71 14.91 7.68
CA MET A 100 -10.67 14.02 8.20
C MET A 100 -9.95 13.29 7.07
N ASP A 101 -8.65 13.16 7.22
CA ASP A 101 -7.85 12.29 6.36
C ASP A 101 -8.20 10.84 6.64
N SER A 102 -8.20 10.02 5.59
CA SER A 102 -8.45 8.60 5.72
C SER A 102 -7.72 7.80 4.66
N PHE A 103 -7.33 6.61 5.04
CA PHE A 103 -6.77 5.59 4.15
C PHE A 103 -7.53 4.29 4.37
N LYS A 104 -8.12 3.77 3.30
CA LYS A 104 -8.75 2.44 3.28
C LYS A 104 -8.21 1.68 2.07
N GLY A 105 -7.72 0.48 2.28
CA GLY A 105 -7.13 -0.30 1.20
C GLY A 105 -7.29 -1.79 1.38
N GLN A 106 -7.46 -2.47 0.24
CA GLN A 106 -7.39 -3.92 0.14
C GLN A 106 -6.08 -4.30 -0.54
N MET A 107 -5.33 -5.18 0.11
CA MET A 107 -4.04 -5.66 -0.38
C MET A 107 -4.17 -7.09 -0.89
N VAL A 108 -3.60 -7.34 -2.06
CA VAL A 108 -3.24 -8.68 -2.54
C VAL A 108 -1.71 -8.75 -2.54
N PHE A 109 -1.19 -9.67 -1.77
CA PHE A 109 0.24 -9.84 -1.59
C PHE A 109 0.67 -11.25 -1.96
N ARG A 110 1.78 -11.37 -2.69
CA ARG A 110 2.51 -12.62 -2.91
C ARG A 110 3.97 -12.40 -2.58
N GLY A 111 4.51 -13.23 -1.71
CA GLY A 111 5.88 -13.10 -1.28
C GLY A 111 6.35 -14.27 -0.42
N LYS A 112 7.44 -14.03 0.32
CA LYS A 112 8.09 -15.04 1.16
C LYS A 112 8.10 -14.57 2.61
N THR A 113 7.74 -15.46 3.54
CA THR A 113 7.75 -15.18 4.98
C THR A 113 9.16 -14.93 5.50
N GLY A 114 9.26 -14.02 6.46
CA GLY A 114 10.50 -13.77 7.20
C GLY A 114 10.78 -14.86 8.25
N GLN A 115 11.78 -14.60 9.09
CA GLN A 115 12.28 -15.58 10.06
C GLN A 115 11.36 -15.71 11.30
N HIS A 116 10.58 -14.66 11.62
CA HIS A 116 9.80 -14.61 12.85
C HIS A 116 8.31 -14.72 12.55
N ILE A 117 7.69 -15.74 13.13
CA ILE A 117 6.24 -15.95 13.14
C ILE A 117 5.86 -16.09 14.61
N GLU A 118 5.09 -15.16 15.13
CA GLU A 118 4.81 -15.01 16.54
C GLU A 118 3.31 -15.21 16.84
N GLU A 119 3.02 -15.91 17.91
CA GLU A 119 1.70 -15.89 18.53
C GLU A 119 1.66 -14.80 19.60
N ARG A 120 0.65 -13.97 19.53
CA ARG A 120 0.41 -12.89 20.50
C ARG A 120 -1.03 -12.91 20.98
N LYS A 121 -1.33 -12.16 22.03
CA LYS A 121 -2.70 -11.93 22.51
C LYS A 121 -3.06 -10.46 22.31
N ASP A 122 -4.28 -10.23 21.88
CA ASP A 122 -4.85 -8.89 21.80
C ASP A 122 -5.20 -8.37 23.21
N LYS A 123 -5.72 -7.12 23.29
CA LYS A 123 -6.12 -6.49 24.57
C LYS A 123 -7.24 -7.25 25.30
N SER A 124 -8.01 -8.08 24.60
CA SER A 124 -9.06 -8.93 25.16
C SER A 124 -8.58 -10.34 25.52
N GLY A 125 -7.28 -10.62 25.36
CA GLY A 125 -6.67 -11.92 25.61
C GLY A 125 -6.84 -12.94 24.48
N LYS A 126 -7.44 -12.57 23.34
CA LYS A 126 -7.62 -13.46 22.20
C LYS A 126 -6.31 -13.65 21.44
N PRO A 127 -5.95 -14.88 21.09
CA PRO A 127 -4.73 -15.15 20.35
C PRO A 127 -4.85 -14.63 18.91
N TYR A 128 -3.72 -14.16 18.37
CA TYR A 128 -3.55 -13.85 16.96
C TYR A 128 -2.12 -14.17 16.55
N GLN A 129 -1.92 -14.44 15.26
CA GLN A 129 -0.60 -14.63 14.68
C GLN A 129 -0.11 -13.34 14.03
N MET A 130 1.19 -13.07 14.20
CA MET A 130 1.88 -11.98 13.54
C MET A 130 3.11 -12.51 12.82
N PHE A 131 3.26 -12.14 11.56
CA PHE A 131 4.48 -12.42 10.79
C PHE A 131 4.78 -11.28 9.84
N SER A 132 6.02 -11.23 9.37
CA SER A 132 6.42 -10.34 8.27
C SER A 132 6.74 -11.17 7.05
N ALA A 133 6.41 -10.66 5.88
CA ALA A 133 6.82 -11.24 4.61
C ALA A 133 7.26 -10.15 3.65
N PHE A 134 8.10 -10.52 2.69
CA PHE A 134 8.57 -9.61 1.67
C PHE A 134 8.18 -10.07 0.28
N SER A 135 7.88 -9.11 -0.57
CA SER A 135 7.80 -9.29 -2.01
C SER A 135 9.06 -8.71 -2.65
N ALA A 136 9.65 -9.47 -3.57
CA ALA A 136 10.82 -9.04 -4.33
C ALA A 136 10.38 -8.55 -5.71
N GLU A 137 10.91 -7.42 -6.14
CA GLU A 137 10.74 -6.87 -7.48
C GLU A 137 12.12 -6.74 -8.14
N LYS A 138 12.23 -7.21 -9.39
CA LYS A 138 13.47 -7.08 -10.15
C LYS A 138 13.62 -5.65 -10.63
N VAL A 139 14.72 -4.99 -10.30
CA VAL A 139 15.03 -3.61 -10.69
C VAL A 139 16.45 -3.56 -11.26
N ASN A 140 16.55 -3.25 -12.57
CA ASN A 140 17.83 -3.25 -13.27
C ASN A 140 18.63 -4.54 -13.01
N ASP A 141 19.76 -4.44 -12.32
CA ASP A 141 20.69 -5.56 -12.05
C ASP A 141 20.49 -6.18 -10.65
N GLY A 142 19.39 -5.87 -9.94
CA GLY A 142 19.16 -6.32 -8.58
C GLY A 142 17.71 -6.60 -8.25
N PHE A 143 17.45 -6.74 -6.96
CA PHE A 143 16.11 -6.91 -6.41
C PHE A 143 15.86 -5.85 -5.33
N GLU A 144 14.69 -5.25 -5.37
CA GLU A 144 14.16 -4.46 -4.26
C GLU A 144 13.14 -5.30 -3.48
N TYR A 145 13.23 -5.19 -2.15
CA TYR A 145 12.40 -5.96 -1.23
C TYR A 145 11.44 -5.03 -0.51
N GLN A 146 10.14 -5.29 -0.63
CA GLN A 146 9.13 -4.59 0.13
C GLN A 146 8.56 -5.49 1.22
N TRP A 147 8.82 -5.12 2.46
CA TRP A 147 8.32 -5.81 3.63
C TRP A 147 6.92 -5.32 4.01
N VAL A 148 6.09 -6.27 4.45
CA VAL A 148 4.75 -6.03 4.99
C VAL A 148 4.60 -6.86 6.25
N ARG A 149 3.96 -6.29 7.27
CA ARG A 149 3.61 -6.98 8.51
C ARG A 149 2.16 -7.46 8.44
N PHE A 150 1.93 -8.73 8.77
CA PHE A 150 0.64 -9.38 8.68
C PHE A 150 0.11 -9.75 10.06
N PHE A 151 -1.18 -9.53 10.28
CA PHE A 151 -1.90 -9.85 11.50
C PHE A 151 -3.08 -10.75 11.17
N CYS A 152 -3.05 -12.00 11.67
CA CYS A 152 -4.09 -13.02 11.47
C CYS A 152 -4.88 -13.16 12.77
N PHE A 153 -6.08 -12.61 12.82
CA PHE A 153 -6.98 -12.69 13.96
C PHE A 153 -7.99 -13.82 13.78
N GLY A 154 -8.29 -14.56 14.88
CA GLY A 154 -9.37 -15.54 14.91
C GLY A 154 -9.14 -16.78 14.03
N LYS A 155 -7.92 -17.02 13.57
CA LYS A 155 -7.52 -18.23 12.86
C LYS A 155 -6.60 -19.06 13.73
N GLU A 156 -6.75 -20.39 13.64
CA GLU A 156 -5.81 -21.33 14.22
C GLU A 156 -4.46 -21.24 13.51
N LYS A 157 -3.42 -21.70 14.19
CA LYS A 157 -2.08 -21.73 13.62
C LYS A 157 -2.02 -22.74 12.48
N GLU A 158 -1.68 -22.24 11.30
CA GLU A 158 -1.42 -23.10 10.16
C GLU A 158 -0.03 -23.72 10.28
N GLU A 159 0.06 -25.04 10.36
CA GLU A 159 1.34 -25.78 10.53
C GLU A 159 2.32 -25.52 9.37
N TRP A 160 1.79 -25.28 8.17
CA TRP A 160 2.60 -24.98 7.00
C TRP A 160 3.19 -23.56 7.02
N LEU A 161 2.68 -22.66 7.83
CA LEU A 161 3.16 -21.28 7.93
C LEU A 161 4.49 -21.25 8.70
N GLN A 162 5.59 -21.44 7.99
CA GLN A 162 6.95 -21.51 8.50
C GLN A 162 7.83 -20.42 7.87
N PRO A 163 8.98 -20.09 8.48
CA PRO A 163 9.96 -19.19 7.88
C PRO A 163 10.38 -19.62 6.48
N GLY A 164 10.42 -18.68 5.54
CA GLY A 164 10.85 -18.90 4.17
C GLY A 164 9.81 -19.50 3.24
N VAL A 165 8.58 -19.73 3.69
CA VAL A 165 7.50 -20.23 2.84
C VAL A 165 6.94 -19.13 1.93
N LYS A 166 6.59 -19.47 0.68
CA LYS A 166 5.87 -18.56 -0.20
C LYS A 166 4.38 -18.53 0.19
N VAL A 167 3.83 -17.32 0.29
CA VAL A 167 2.44 -17.09 0.71
C VAL A 167 1.72 -16.18 -0.26
N ASP A 168 0.42 -16.43 -0.42
CA ASP A 168 -0.57 -15.51 -0.96
C ASP A 168 -1.44 -15.00 0.18
N VAL A 169 -1.57 -13.68 0.27
CA VAL A 169 -2.36 -13.02 1.32
C VAL A 169 -3.29 -12.01 0.69
N LYS A 170 -4.55 -11.98 1.15
CA LYS A 170 -5.47 -10.88 0.93
C LYS A 170 -5.92 -10.32 2.27
N GLY A 171 -6.16 -9.02 2.33
CA GLY A 171 -6.66 -8.40 3.53
C GLY A 171 -6.63 -6.89 3.51
N GLU A 172 -7.08 -6.31 4.61
CA GLU A 172 -7.15 -4.87 4.81
C GLU A 172 -5.77 -4.28 5.06
N MET A 173 -5.35 -3.37 4.19
CA MET A 173 -4.08 -2.65 4.29
C MET A 173 -4.20 -1.48 5.27
N SER A 174 -3.20 -1.29 6.09
CA SER A 174 -3.03 -0.11 6.93
C SER A 174 -1.66 0.51 6.74
N LEU A 175 -1.62 1.84 6.80
CA LEU A 175 -0.40 2.64 6.81
C LEU A 175 -0.25 3.34 8.16
N SER A 176 0.95 3.33 8.69
CA SER A 176 1.33 4.06 9.90
C SER A 176 2.77 4.55 9.78
N LEU A 177 3.21 5.35 10.73
CA LEU A 177 4.62 5.69 10.88
C LEU A 177 5.22 4.93 12.08
N TYR A 178 6.43 4.47 11.90
CA TYR A 178 7.28 3.95 12.98
C TYR A 178 8.67 4.59 12.83
N ASP A 179 9.10 5.29 13.87
CA ASP A 179 10.36 6.06 13.84
C ASP A 179 10.46 6.98 12.61
N GLY A 180 9.37 7.70 12.32
CA GLY A 180 9.25 8.60 11.17
C GLY A 180 9.22 7.92 9.79
N LYS A 181 9.29 6.58 9.72
CA LYS A 181 9.30 5.82 8.46
C LYS A 181 7.94 5.15 8.23
N PRO A 182 7.48 5.07 6.96
CA PRO A 182 6.26 4.35 6.63
C PRO A 182 6.34 2.88 7.02
N ASP A 183 5.37 2.41 7.80
CA ASP A 183 5.17 1.02 8.16
C ASP A 183 3.87 0.51 7.53
N ILE A 184 4.00 -0.56 6.75
CA ILE A 184 2.88 -1.16 6.02
C ILE A 184 2.48 -2.43 6.75
N SER A 185 1.20 -2.53 7.06
CA SER A 185 0.62 -3.73 7.65
C SER A 185 -0.66 -4.15 6.94
N CYS A 186 -1.01 -5.41 7.12
CA CYS A 186 -2.21 -6.02 6.56
C CYS A 186 -2.91 -6.87 7.63
N ARG A 187 -4.18 -6.59 7.85
CA ARG A 187 -5.07 -7.47 8.59
C ARG A 187 -5.54 -8.55 7.64
N VAL A 188 -5.13 -9.78 7.90
CA VAL A 188 -5.32 -10.91 6.99
C VAL A 188 -6.79 -11.37 7.00
N GLU A 189 -7.37 -11.47 5.81
CA GLU A 189 -8.68 -12.06 5.55
C GLU A 189 -8.52 -13.45 4.97
N GLU A 190 -7.63 -13.59 3.97
CA GLU A 190 -7.31 -14.85 3.32
C GLU A 190 -5.79 -15.08 3.37
N LEU A 191 -5.37 -16.30 3.71
CA LEU A 191 -3.98 -16.72 3.74
C LEU A 191 -3.87 -18.12 3.16
N CYS A 192 -3.02 -18.29 2.15
CA CYS A 192 -2.76 -19.58 1.51
C CYS A 192 -1.25 -19.77 1.30
N GLN A 193 -0.81 -21.01 1.34
CA GLN A 193 0.52 -21.36 0.84
C GLN A 193 0.50 -21.23 -0.69
N TYR A 194 1.46 -20.47 -1.24
CA TYR A 194 1.64 -20.42 -2.67
C TYR A 194 2.35 -21.66 -3.16
N VAL A 195 1.65 -22.46 -3.95
CA VAL A 195 2.21 -23.61 -4.68
C VAL A 195 2.31 -23.17 -6.14
N PRO A 196 3.52 -23.11 -6.74
CA PRO A 196 3.65 -22.84 -8.17
C PRO A 196 2.90 -23.90 -8.98
N ASP A 197 2.14 -23.50 -9.98
CA ASP A 197 1.61 -24.44 -10.96
C ASP A 197 2.76 -25.20 -11.61
N ALA A 198 2.71 -26.52 -11.59
CA ALA A 198 3.78 -27.42 -12.09
C ALA A 198 4.01 -27.34 -13.61
N GLY A 199 3.52 -26.31 -14.30
CA GLY A 199 3.52 -26.19 -15.76
C GLY A 199 4.09 -24.91 -16.36
N ASN A 200 4.56 -23.92 -15.60
CA ASN A 200 4.91 -22.60 -16.16
C ASN A 200 6.29 -22.07 -15.75
N ASP A 201 7.24 -22.93 -15.47
CA ASP A 201 8.62 -22.53 -15.15
C ASP A 201 9.53 -22.59 -16.41
N ASN A 202 8.99 -22.14 -17.55
CA ASN A 202 9.76 -21.89 -18.77
C ASN A 202 9.54 -20.44 -19.23
N ARG A 203 10.30 -19.50 -18.60
CA ARG A 203 10.87 -18.34 -19.33
C ARG A 203 11.74 -17.50 -18.40
#